data_90d7a2c795e9b336ef40cdeabaf64c49
#
_entry.id   90d7a2c795e9b336ef40cdeabaf64c49
#
_cell.length_a   1.000
_cell.length_b   1.000
_cell.length_c   1.000
_cell.angle_alpha   90.00
_cell.angle_beta   90.00
_cell.angle_gamma   90.00
#
_symmetry.space_group_name_H-M   'P 1'
#
loop_
_entity.id
_entity.type
_entity.pdbx_description
1 polymer ?
#
loop_
_entity_poly.entity_id
_entity_poly.type
_entity_poly.pdbx_seq_one_letter_code
_entity_poly.pdbx_strand_id
1 'polypeptide(L)'
;DMLVELLKSLGAQVFTEGRSDTFVPIDTENISNERLNQLQSFVEAKTENGIRLDAVISTDGDSDRPLVCGVDGWGRLQFINGDLLGLLVADFLKAQDVVVPVSSNDAVDQHLAVKGIQPFKTQIGSPYVIQTMDAVHRDKSRSVVGWEANGGFMVGSELTFDGRKLSPLATRDAFFPILCVLFAAAEQKGSIVDLLGKLPARFGKA
;
A
#
# COMPACT_ATOMS: atom_id res chain seq x y z
N ASP A 1 19.65 6.35 0.75
CA ASP A 1 18.29 5.93 0.35
C ASP A 1 17.33 6.26 1.48
N MET A 2 16.46 7.25 1.23
CA MET A 2 15.57 7.82 2.24
C MET A 2 14.65 6.76 2.89
N LEU A 3 14.07 5.86 2.10
CA LEU A 3 13.19 4.79 2.63
C LEU A 3 13.96 3.84 3.56
N VAL A 4 15.19 3.46 3.20
CA VAL A 4 16.04 2.60 4.04
C VAL A 4 16.38 3.28 5.37
N GLU A 5 16.74 4.57 5.34
CA GLU A 5 17.06 5.33 6.54
C GLU A 5 15.85 5.51 7.45
N LEU A 6 14.69 5.79 6.86
CA LEU A 6 13.41 5.90 7.58
C LEU A 6 13.06 4.58 8.28
N LEU A 7 13.09 3.46 7.58
CA LEU A 7 12.76 2.16 8.16
C LEU A 7 13.73 1.76 9.28
N LYS A 8 15.03 2.01 9.10
CA LYS A 8 16.02 1.77 10.15
C LYS A 8 15.78 2.65 11.38
N SER A 9 15.40 3.90 11.19
CA SER A 9 15.09 4.82 12.31
C SER A 9 13.86 4.37 13.12
N LEU A 10 12.96 3.61 12.46
CA LEU A 10 11.77 3.00 13.07
C LEU A 10 12.06 1.62 13.69
N GLY A 11 13.33 1.15 13.67
CA GLY A 11 13.76 -0.10 14.29
C GLY A 11 13.69 -1.31 13.37
N ALA A 12 13.41 -1.15 12.07
CA ALA A 12 13.41 -2.27 11.14
C ALA A 12 14.82 -2.73 10.79
N GLN A 13 15.03 -4.04 10.69
CA GLN A 13 16.22 -4.62 10.09
C GLN A 13 16.05 -4.62 8.56
N VAL A 14 16.88 -3.87 7.85
CA VAL A 14 16.73 -3.64 6.40
C VAL A 14 17.90 -4.25 5.63
N PHE A 15 17.57 -5.07 4.65
CA PHE A 15 18.51 -5.64 3.68
C PHE A 15 18.20 -5.04 2.31
N THR A 16 19.21 -4.52 1.63
CA THR A 16 19.06 -3.92 0.31
C THR A 16 19.45 -4.90 -0.79
N GLU A 17 18.66 -4.95 -1.86
CA GLU A 17 18.91 -5.77 -3.03
C GLU A 17 18.62 -4.97 -4.29
N GLY A 18 19.30 -5.30 -5.40
CA GLY A 18 19.04 -4.71 -6.71
C GLY A 18 19.32 -3.21 -6.83
N ARG A 19 20.22 -2.66 -6.00
CA ARG A 19 20.64 -1.26 -6.14
C ARG A 19 21.32 -1.04 -7.48
N SER A 20 20.96 0.05 -8.15
CA SER A 20 21.54 0.45 -9.42
C SER A 20 21.89 1.94 -9.38
N ASP A 21 23.00 2.29 -10.01
CA ASP A 21 23.39 3.70 -10.23
C ASP A 21 22.71 4.28 -11.49
N THR A 22 21.99 3.46 -12.22
CA THR A 22 21.17 3.85 -13.37
C THR A 22 19.71 3.64 -13.07
N PHE A 23 18.84 4.44 -13.69
CA PHE A 23 17.40 4.30 -13.57
C PHE A 23 16.93 2.92 -14.08
N VAL A 24 16.26 2.18 -13.22
CA VAL A 24 15.60 0.92 -13.56
C VAL A 24 14.08 1.11 -13.34
N PRO A 25 13.28 1.07 -14.40
CA PRO A 25 11.84 1.23 -14.25
C PRO A 25 11.25 0.06 -13.45
N ILE A 26 10.39 0.39 -12.49
CA ILE A 26 9.63 -0.59 -11.71
C ILE A 26 8.15 -0.38 -12.03
N ASP A 27 7.50 -1.42 -12.57
CA ASP A 27 6.05 -1.44 -12.72
C ASP A 27 5.44 -1.90 -11.40
N THR A 28 4.78 -0.99 -10.69
CA THR A 28 4.15 -1.25 -9.40
C THR A 28 2.72 -1.77 -9.54
N GLU A 29 2.14 -1.68 -10.72
CA GLU A 29 0.78 -2.15 -11.00
C GLU A 29 0.77 -3.61 -11.49
N ASN A 30 1.74 -3.97 -12.33
CA ASN A 30 1.82 -5.28 -12.96
C ASN A 30 3.25 -5.84 -12.92
N ILE A 31 3.61 -6.45 -11.81
CA ILE A 31 4.92 -7.06 -11.65
C ILE A 31 5.02 -8.35 -12.48
N SER A 32 6.10 -8.51 -13.26
CA SER A 32 6.32 -9.71 -14.06
C SER A 32 6.63 -10.94 -13.19
N ASN A 33 6.26 -12.13 -13.69
CA ASN A 33 6.61 -13.39 -13.03
C ASN A 33 8.11 -13.56 -12.86
N GLU A 34 8.91 -13.10 -13.82
CA GLU A 34 10.37 -13.13 -13.73
C GLU A 34 10.87 -12.32 -12.53
N ARG A 35 10.32 -11.11 -12.36
CA ARG A 35 10.69 -10.26 -11.22
C ARG A 35 10.23 -10.86 -9.90
N LEU A 36 9.02 -11.42 -9.84
CA LEU A 36 8.55 -12.13 -8.65
C LEU A 36 9.45 -13.31 -8.28
N ASN A 37 9.88 -14.09 -9.26
CA ASN A 37 10.81 -15.21 -9.03
C ASN A 37 12.17 -14.73 -8.51
N GLN A 38 12.71 -13.62 -9.04
CA GLN A 38 13.96 -13.03 -8.52
C GLN A 38 13.81 -12.59 -7.06
N LEU A 39 12.69 -11.92 -6.72
CA LEU A 39 12.42 -11.52 -5.34
C LEU A 39 12.19 -12.73 -4.41
N GLN A 40 11.54 -13.79 -4.90
CA GLN A 40 11.36 -15.03 -4.15
C GLN A 40 12.72 -15.69 -3.86
N SER A 41 13.61 -15.79 -4.86
CA SER A 41 14.97 -16.33 -4.66
C SER A 41 15.77 -15.52 -3.65
N PHE A 42 15.60 -14.21 -3.61
CA PHE A 42 16.21 -13.35 -2.58
C PHE A 42 15.70 -13.69 -1.18
N VAL A 43 14.37 -13.89 -1.02
CA VAL A 43 13.77 -14.30 0.26
C VAL A 43 14.31 -15.67 0.71
N GLU A 44 14.39 -16.63 -0.21
CA GLU A 44 14.91 -17.97 0.06
C GLU A 44 16.35 -17.94 0.52
N ALA A 45 17.22 -17.20 -0.19
CA ALA A 45 18.62 -17.03 0.19
C ALA A 45 18.80 -16.40 1.58
N LYS A 46 17.91 -15.48 1.99
CA LYS A 46 17.93 -14.94 3.36
C LYS A 46 17.49 -15.98 4.39
N THR A 47 16.46 -16.75 4.08
CA THR A 47 15.92 -17.80 4.95
C THR A 47 16.95 -18.92 5.19
N GLU A 48 17.69 -19.33 4.16
CA GLU A 48 18.79 -20.29 4.26
C GLU A 48 19.90 -19.82 5.20
N ASN A 49 20.10 -18.49 5.30
CA ASN A 49 21.04 -17.88 6.23
C ASN A 49 20.43 -17.58 7.61
N GLY A 50 19.25 -18.15 7.92
CA GLY A 50 18.58 -17.97 9.21
C GLY A 50 17.89 -16.61 9.39
N ILE A 51 17.74 -15.84 8.32
CA ILE A 51 17.08 -14.52 8.34
C ILE A 51 15.68 -14.66 7.76
N ARG A 52 14.66 -14.39 8.56
CA ARG A 52 13.28 -14.32 8.10
C ARG A 52 12.95 -12.88 7.70
N LEU A 53 12.46 -12.71 6.49
CA LEU A 53 11.94 -11.43 6.02
C LEU A 53 10.42 -11.40 6.23
N ASP A 54 9.89 -10.22 6.61
CA ASP A 54 8.45 -9.97 6.76
C ASP A 54 7.85 -9.40 5.47
N ALA A 55 8.64 -8.65 4.72
CA ALA A 55 8.23 -8.02 3.46
C ALA A 55 9.42 -7.75 2.53
N VAL A 56 9.12 -7.62 1.24
CA VAL A 56 9.98 -7.01 0.23
C VAL A 56 9.26 -5.78 -0.30
N ILE A 57 9.91 -4.63 -0.24
CA ILE A 57 9.31 -3.34 -0.61
C ILE A 57 10.21 -2.55 -1.54
N SER A 58 9.59 -1.76 -2.40
CA SER A 58 10.27 -0.80 -3.29
C SER A 58 9.32 0.35 -3.62
N THR A 59 9.83 1.32 -4.36
CA THR A 59 9.04 2.37 -5.01
C THR A 59 9.39 2.43 -6.49
N ASP A 60 8.55 3.09 -7.26
CA ASP A 60 8.94 3.50 -8.62
C ASP A 60 9.95 4.66 -8.60
N GLY A 61 10.30 5.17 -9.77
CA GLY A 61 11.46 6.07 -9.92
C GLY A 61 11.31 7.44 -9.25
N ASP A 62 10.11 7.98 -9.16
CA ASP A 62 9.79 9.24 -8.49
C ASP A 62 9.16 9.05 -7.11
N SER A 63 9.08 7.80 -6.65
CA SER A 63 8.64 7.39 -5.31
C SER A 63 7.20 7.79 -4.96
N ASP A 64 6.33 7.85 -5.95
CA ASP A 64 4.91 8.16 -5.76
C ASP A 64 4.01 6.91 -5.78
N ARG A 65 4.55 5.75 -6.19
CA ARG A 65 3.87 4.45 -6.25
C ARG A 65 4.65 3.37 -5.50
N PRO A 66 4.03 2.73 -4.52
CA PRO A 66 4.68 1.67 -3.74
C PRO A 66 4.62 0.32 -4.45
N LEU A 67 5.65 -0.48 -4.28
CA LEU A 67 5.64 -1.91 -4.53
C LEU A 67 5.76 -2.61 -3.18
N VAL A 68 4.79 -3.44 -2.84
CA VAL A 68 4.76 -4.19 -1.59
C VAL A 68 4.52 -5.66 -1.86
N CYS A 69 5.40 -6.49 -1.34
CA CYS A 69 5.21 -7.93 -1.27
C CYS A 69 5.30 -8.37 0.19
N GLY A 70 4.28 -9.03 0.71
CA GLY A 70 4.33 -9.69 2.00
C GLY A 70 5.04 -11.04 1.91
N VAL A 71 5.65 -11.48 2.99
CA VAL A 71 6.24 -12.82 3.11
C VAL A 71 5.46 -13.61 4.15
N ASP A 72 4.99 -14.81 3.81
CA ASP A 72 4.24 -15.65 4.72
C ASP A 72 5.14 -16.46 5.68
N GLY A 73 4.50 -17.22 6.58
CA GLY A 73 5.20 -18.04 7.57
C GLY A 73 6.09 -19.15 6.98
N TRP A 74 5.92 -19.47 5.70
CA TRP A 74 6.71 -20.47 4.97
C TRP A 74 7.77 -19.84 4.05
N GLY A 75 7.95 -18.51 4.10
CA GLY A 75 8.90 -17.78 3.24
C GLY A 75 8.40 -17.56 1.82
N ARG A 76 7.10 -17.70 1.55
CA ARG A 76 6.54 -17.43 0.22
C ARG A 76 6.18 -15.97 0.08
N LEU A 77 6.62 -15.40 -1.02
CA LEU A 77 6.36 -14.01 -1.37
C LEU A 77 4.97 -13.86 -2.02
N GLN A 78 4.21 -12.86 -1.59
CA GLN A 78 2.93 -12.51 -2.17
C GLN A 78 2.89 -11.02 -2.53
N PHE A 79 2.77 -10.71 -3.81
CA PHE A 79 2.59 -9.33 -4.29
C PHE A 79 1.22 -8.79 -3.90
N ILE A 80 1.19 -7.54 -3.48
CA ILE A 80 -0.02 -6.82 -3.10
C ILE A 80 -0.25 -5.70 -4.12
N ASN A 81 -1.29 -5.86 -4.92
CA ASN A 81 -1.65 -4.81 -5.89
C ASN A 81 -2.19 -3.56 -5.18
N GLY A 82 -2.20 -2.43 -5.91
CA GLY A 82 -2.52 -1.14 -5.34
C GLY A 82 -3.91 -1.03 -4.72
N ASP A 83 -4.93 -1.68 -5.29
CA ASP A 83 -6.29 -1.65 -4.73
C ASP A 83 -6.37 -2.37 -3.37
N LEU A 84 -5.74 -3.54 -3.25
CA LEU A 84 -5.71 -4.27 -1.98
C LEU A 84 -4.83 -3.55 -0.96
N LEU A 85 -3.71 -2.97 -1.39
CA LEU A 85 -2.87 -2.13 -0.54
C LEU A 85 -3.67 -0.94 -0.01
N GLY A 86 -4.38 -0.22 -0.89
CA GLY A 86 -5.24 0.89 -0.53
C GLY A 86 -6.31 0.51 0.50
N LEU A 87 -6.94 -0.67 0.35
CA LEU A 87 -7.88 -1.20 1.34
C LEU A 87 -7.24 -1.46 2.70
N LEU A 88 -6.06 -2.10 2.74
CA LEU A 88 -5.34 -2.34 4.00
C LEU A 88 -4.99 -1.03 4.71
N VAL A 89 -4.56 -0.03 3.94
CA VAL A 89 -4.25 1.31 4.47
C VAL A 89 -5.51 2.00 4.97
N ALA A 90 -6.59 2.01 4.19
CA ALA A 90 -7.86 2.61 4.58
C ALA A 90 -8.43 1.98 5.87
N ASP A 91 -8.27 0.67 6.02
CA ASP A 91 -8.67 -0.07 7.23
C ASP A 91 -7.83 0.33 8.45
N PHE A 92 -6.52 0.38 8.30
CA PHE A 92 -5.61 0.80 9.36
C PHE A 92 -5.90 2.22 9.83
N LEU A 93 -6.14 3.13 8.89
CA LEU A 93 -6.50 4.53 9.13
C LEU A 93 -7.93 4.72 9.66
N LYS A 94 -8.76 3.68 9.60
CA LYS A 94 -10.22 3.75 9.88
C LYS A 94 -10.90 4.83 9.05
N ALA A 95 -10.52 4.91 7.76
CA ALA A 95 -11.05 5.90 6.84
C ALA A 95 -12.58 5.78 6.72
N GLN A 96 -13.26 6.92 6.72
CA GLN A 96 -14.72 7.00 6.69
C GLN A 96 -15.25 7.25 5.28
N ASP A 97 -14.47 7.95 4.46
CA ASP A 97 -14.75 8.20 3.05
C ASP A 97 -13.56 7.77 2.20
N VAL A 98 -13.86 7.10 1.11
CA VAL A 98 -12.88 6.54 0.19
C VAL A 98 -13.16 7.03 -1.22
N VAL A 99 -12.13 7.51 -1.90
CA VAL A 99 -12.19 8.00 -3.27
C VAL A 99 -11.26 7.20 -4.16
N VAL A 100 -11.80 6.57 -5.21
CA VAL A 100 -11.02 5.72 -6.13
C VAL A 100 -11.49 5.89 -7.58
N PRO A 101 -10.62 5.65 -8.58
CA PRO A 101 -11.03 5.65 -9.97
C PRO A 101 -12.05 4.55 -10.31
N VAL A 102 -12.81 4.73 -11.39
CA VAL A 102 -13.73 3.71 -11.91
C VAL A 102 -13.03 2.41 -12.35
N SER A 103 -11.71 2.46 -12.55
CA SER A 103 -10.88 1.29 -12.88
C SER A 103 -10.51 0.43 -11.66
N SER A 104 -10.83 0.87 -10.43
CA SER A 104 -10.56 0.09 -9.22
C SER A 104 -11.31 -1.23 -9.23
N ASN A 105 -10.65 -2.26 -8.70
CA ASN A 105 -11.19 -3.62 -8.65
C ASN A 105 -12.46 -3.71 -7.78
N ASP A 106 -13.39 -4.58 -8.14
CA ASP A 106 -14.65 -4.81 -7.41
C ASP A 106 -14.44 -5.25 -5.95
N ALA A 107 -13.27 -5.80 -5.61
CA ALA A 107 -12.92 -6.10 -4.22
C ALA A 107 -12.97 -4.87 -3.32
N VAL A 108 -12.70 -3.66 -3.88
CA VAL A 108 -12.80 -2.39 -3.15
C VAL A 108 -14.25 -2.15 -2.73
N ASP A 109 -15.17 -2.24 -3.68
CA ASP A 109 -16.60 -2.03 -3.43
C ASP A 109 -17.16 -3.06 -2.45
N GLN A 110 -16.80 -4.33 -2.62
CA GLN A 110 -17.25 -5.43 -1.76
C GLN A 110 -16.78 -5.25 -0.32
N HIS A 111 -15.48 -4.94 -0.13
CA HIS A 111 -14.90 -4.78 1.20
C HIS A 111 -15.50 -3.58 1.94
N LEU A 112 -15.62 -2.44 1.27
CA LEU A 112 -16.15 -1.22 1.85
C LEU A 112 -17.65 -1.33 2.15
N ALA A 113 -18.42 -2.03 1.29
CA ALA A 113 -19.85 -2.27 1.53
C ALA A 113 -20.13 -3.00 2.83
N VAL A 114 -19.31 -3.99 3.22
CA VAL A 114 -19.44 -4.70 4.53
C VAL A 114 -19.28 -3.73 5.69
N LYS A 115 -18.55 -2.64 5.51
CA LYS A 115 -18.33 -1.58 6.52
C LYS A 115 -19.35 -0.43 6.43
N GLY A 116 -20.31 -0.52 5.51
CA GLY A 116 -21.29 0.53 5.27
C GLY A 116 -20.69 1.76 4.57
N ILE A 117 -19.53 1.62 3.92
CA ILE A 117 -18.85 2.67 3.18
C ILE A 117 -19.11 2.46 1.69
N GLN A 118 -19.62 3.48 1.01
CA GLN A 118 -19.72 3.51 -0.45
C GLN A 118 -18.58 4.36 -1.00
N PRO A 119 -17.66 3.81 -1.83
CA PRO A 119 -16.59 4.60 -2.40
C PRO A 119 -17.10 5.61 -3.42
N PHE A 120 -16.51 6.79 -3.44
CA PHE A 120 -16.72 7.79 -4.48
C PHE A 120 -15.86 7.42 -5.70
N LYS A 121 -16.51 7.18 -6.83
CA LYS A 121 -15.83 6.80 -8.08
C LYS A 121 -15.51 8.04 -8.91
N THR A 122 -14.28 8.09 -9.45
CA THR A 122 -13.78 9.18 -10.28
C THR A 122 -13.36 8.71 -11.66
N GLN A 123 -13.04 9.64 -12.54
CA GLN A 123 -12.25 9.34 -13.72
C GLN A 123 -10.84 8.86 -13.30
N ILE A 124 -10.14 8.19 -14.22
CA ILE A 124 -8.77 7.69 -14.01
C ILE A 124 -7.82 8.89 -13.99
N GLY A 125 -6.97 8.94 -12.97
CA GLY A 125 -5.93 9.95 -12.80
C GLY A 125 -6.02 10.66 -11.44
N SER A 126 -4.88 10.84 -10.79
CA SER A 126 -4.78 11.48 -9.46
C SER A 126 -5.43 12.86 -9.37
N PRO A 127 -5.43 13.74 -10.39
CA PRO A 127 -6.13 15.01 -10.30
C PRO A 127 -7.64 14.88 -10.03
N TYR A 128 -8.29 13.88 -10.62
CA TYR A 128 -9.72 13.62 -10.39
C TYR A 128 -9.99 13.05 -9.00
N VAL A 129 -9.09 12.20 -8.51
CA VAL A 129 -9.17 11.67 -7.13
C VAL A 129 -9.03 12.82 -6.13
N ILE A 130 -8.03 13.69 -6.29
CA ILE A 130 -7.79 14.85 -5.42
C ILE A 130 -9.00 15.80 -5.44
N GLN A 131 -9.48 16.17 -6.62
CA GLN A 131 -10.63 17.05 -6.76
C GLN A 131 -11.88 16.49 -6.05
N THR A 132 -12.10 15.17 -6.15
CA THR A 132 -13.23 14.52 -5.49
C THR A 132 -13.02 14.43 -3.98
N MET A 133 -11.82 14.15 -3.51
CA MET A 133 -11.50 14.20 -2.07
C MET A 133 -11.79 15.58 -1.49
N ASP A 134 -11.38 16.66 -2.15
CA ASP A 134 -11.65 18.03 -1.74
C ASP A 134 -13.17 18.32 -1.68
N ALA A 135 -13.93 17.81 -2.65
CA ALA A 135 -15.38 17.96 -2.69
C ALA A 135 -16.08 17.19 -1.57
N VAL A 136 -15.63 15.98 -1.26
CA VAL A 136 -16.15 15.11 -0.18
C VAL A 136 -15.77 15.68 1.18
N HIS A 137 -14.55 16.19 1.35
CA HIS A 137 -14.06 16.75 2.62
C HIS A 137 -14.70 18.07 3.05
N ARG A 138 -15.71 18.56 2.34
CA ARG A 138 -16.48 19.77 2.77
C ARG A 138 -17.11 19.59 4.14
N ASP A 139 -17.49 18.37 4.50
CA ASP A 139 -17.81 18.00 5.88
C ASP A 139 -16.51 17.59 6.61
N LYS A 140 -15.85 18.58 7.22
CA LYS A 140 -14.55 18.43 7.91
C LYS A 140 -14.54 17.44 9.08
N SER A 141 -15.66 16.78 9.40
CA SER A 141 -15.78 15.83 10.49
C SER A 141 -15.32 14.41 10.11
N ARG A 142 -15.18 14.10 8.81
CA ARG A 142 -14.91 12.76 8.30
C ARG A 142 -13.51 12.65 7.71
N SER A 143 -12.86 11.51 7.96
CA SER A 143 -11.58 11.18 7.36
C SER A 143 -11.78 10.74 5.91
N VAL A 144 -11.01 11.35 4.99
CA VAL A 144 -11.07 11.07 3.55
C VAL A 144 -9.70 10.61 3.06
N VAL A 145 -9.68 9.49 2.35
CA VAL A 145 -8.49 8.97 1.68
C VAL A 145 -8.83 8.59 0.23
N GLY A 146 -7.81 8.50 -0.61
CA GLY A 146 -7.98 8.03 -1.97
C GLY A 146 -6.72 7.34 -2.50
N TRP A 147 -6.88 6.53 -3.54
CA TRP A 147 -5.75 5.88 -4.21
C TRP A 147 -6.07 5.53 -5.65
N GLU A 148 -5.06 5.16 -6.40
CA GLU A 148 -5.16 4.62 -7.75
C GLU A 148 -4.76 3.12 -7.77
N ALA A 149 -5.16 2.39 -8.80
CA ALA A 149 -4.86 0.96 -8.95
C ALA A 149 -3.35 0.62 -8.91
N ASN A 150 -2.50 1.62 -9.23
CA ASN A 150 -1.03 1.53 -9.15
C ASN A 150 -0.48 1.67 -7.71
N GLY A 151 -1.34 1.88 -6.71
CA GLY A 151 -0.98 2.00 -5.30
C GLY A 151 -0.62 3.41 -4.83
N GLY A 152 -0.58 4.40 -5.72
CA GLY A 152 -0.38 5.81 -5.33
C GLY A 152 -1.48 6.27 -4.37
N PHE A 153 -1.14 6.49 -3.10
CA PHE A 153 -2.08 6.77 -2.02
C PHE A 153 -2.07 8.25 -1.65
N MET A 154 -3.23 8.78 -1.32
CA MET A 154 -3.45 10.20 -1.02
C MET A 154 -4.28 10.35 0.27
N VAL A 155 -3.94 11.34 1.09
CA VAL A 155 -4.65 11.69 2.32
C VAL A 155 -5.41 13.01 2.10
N GLY A 156 -6.73 12.94 2.04
CA GLY A 156 -7.59 14.09 1.73
C GLY A 156 -8.03 14.91 2.94
N SER A 157 -7.80 14.42 4.16
CA SER A 157 -8.21 15.09 5.39
C SER A 157 -7.14 14.99 6.49
N GLU A 158 -7.21 15.81 7.52
CA GLU A 158 -6.43 15.61 8.72
C GLU A 158 -6.82 14.26 9.37
N LEU A 159 -5.82 13.46 9.73
CA LEU A 159 -5.98 12.20 10.46
C LEU A 159 -5.37 12.34 11.86
N THR A 160 -5.93 11.63 12.83
CA THR A 160 -5.41 11.64 14.21
C THR A 160 -5.03 10.22 14.63
N PHE A 161 -3.77 10.03 15.04
CA PHE A 161 -3.24 8.79 15.59
C PHE A 161 -2.61 9.06 16.95
N ASP A 162 -3.05 8.35 17.97
CA ASP A 162 -2.53 8.47 19.34
C ASP A 162 -2.36 9.94 19.79
N GLY A 163 -3.34 10.77 19.47
CA GLY A 163 -3.33 12.19 19.79
C GLY A 163 -2.41 13.06 18.91
N ARG A 164 -1.71 12.47 17.95
CA ARG A 164 -0.88 13.20 16.97
C ARG A 164 -1.68 13.41 15.68
N LYS A 165 -1.47 14.57 15.09
CA LYS A 165 -2.14 14.97 13.86
C LYS A 165 -1.23 14.74 12.66
N LEU A 166 -1.79 14.09 11.63
CA LEU A 166 -1.21 13.97 10.30
C LEU A 166 -1.97 14.92 9.38
N SER A 167 -1.28 15.86 8.78
CA SER A 167 -1.85 16.79 7.80
C SER A 167 -2.25 16.07 6.50
N PRO A 168 -3.27 16.57 5.78
CA PRO A 168 -3.59 16.05 4.47
C PRO A 168 -2.41 16.19 3.52
N LEU A 169 -2.29 15.22 2.62
CA LEU A 169 -1.30 15.19 1.56
C LEU A 169 -2.00 14.91 0.23
N ALA A 170 -2.30 15.97 -0.50
CA ALA A 170 -3.01 15.91 -1.78
C ALA A 170 -2.04 15.60 -2.95
N THR A 171 -1.21 14.59 -2.77
CA THR A 171 -0.35 14.01 -3.81
C THR A 171 -0.15 12.54 -3.52
N ARG A 172 0.21 11.76 -4.53
CA ARG A 172 0.55 10.35 -4.33
C ARG A 172 1.84 10.25 -3.51
N ASP A 173 1.87 9.28 -2.63
CA ASP A 173 3.01 8.96 -1.78
C ASP A 173 3.17 7.44 -1.67
N ALA A 174 4.37 6.94 -1.88
CA ALA A 174 4.68 5.53 -1.75
C ALA A 174 5.06 5.15 -0.31
N PHE A 175 5.68 6.04 0.44
CA PHE A 175 6.22 5.72 1.77
C PHE A 175 5.11 5.54 2.79
N PHE A 176 4.12 6.40 2.75
CA PHE A 176 3.01 6.37 3.70
C PHE A 176 2.23 5.03 3.67
N PRO A 177 1.74 4.53 2.52
CA PRO A 177 1.06 3.23 2.48
C PRO A 177 1.98 2.06 2.86
N ILE A 178 3.27 2.09 2.52
CA ILE A 178 4.25 1.10 2.98
C ILE A 178 4.30 1.07 4.50
N LEU A 179 4.46 2.22 5.15
CA LEU A 179 4.52 2.32 6.61
C LEU A 179 3.20 1.84 7.24
N CYS A 180 2.06 2.25 6.71
CA CYS A 180 0.75 1.86 7.25
C CYS A 180 0.57 0.34 7.29
N VAL A 181 0.92 -0.38 6.22
CA VAL A 181 0.75 -1.85 6.22
C VAL A 181 1.77 -2.58 7.09
N LEU A 182 3.00 -2.06 7.21
CA LEU A 182 3.99 -2.60 8.13
C LEU A 182 3.54 -2.43 9.59
N PHE A 183 3.06 -1.25 9.96
CA PHE A 183 2.51 -1.00 11.30
C PHE A 183 1.24 -1.82 11.55
N ALA A 184 0.32 -1.91 10.58
CA ALA A 184 -0.88 -2.73 10.71
C ALA A 184 -0.56 -4.20 10.99
N ALA A 185 0.45 -4.77 10.31
CA ALA A 185 0.92 -6.13 10.54
C ALA A 185 1.55 -6.28 11.95
N ALA A 186 2.39 -5.32 12.35
CA ALA A 186 3.05 -5.31 13.66
C ALA A 186 2.04 -5.21 14.82
N GLU A 187 1.03 -4.34 14.72
CA GLU A 187 -0.03 -4.21 15.74
C GLU A 187 -0.84 -5.50 15.91
N GLN A 188 -1.12 -6.21 14.81
CA GLN A 188 -1.84 -7.48 14.85
C GLN A 188 -0.94 -8.68 15.19
N LYS A 189 0.37 -8.47 15.37
CA LYS A 189 1.37 -9.54 15.60
C LYS A 189 1.29 -10.63 14.53
N GLY A 190 0.97 -10.23 13.30
CA GLY A 190 0.82 -11.10 12.14
C GLY A 190 1.69 -10.64 10.96
N SER A 191 1.57 -11.31 9.84
CA SER A 191 2.20 -10.91 8.57
C SER A 191 1.27 -10.00 7.76
N ILE A 192 1.84 -9.31 6.77
CA ILE A 192 1.03 -8.57 5.77
C ILE A 192 0.14 -9.55 4.98
N VAL A 193 0.61 -10.78 4.77
CA VAL A 193 -0.17 -11.84 4.10
C VAL A 193 -1.41 -12.22 4.91
N ASP A 194 -1.31 -12.24 6.25
CA ASP A 194 -2.48 -12.49 7.12
C ASP A 194 -3.50 -11.36 7.03
N LEU A 195 -3.04 -10.11 6.87
CA LEU A 195 -3.95 -8.98 6.64
C LEU A 195 -4.67 -9.13 5.29
N LEU A 196 -3.90 -9.48 4.25
CA LEU A 196 -4.43 -9.67 2.90
C LEU A 196 -5.48 -10.79 2.86
N GLY A 197 -5.29 -11.87 3.62
CA GLY A 197 -6.23 -12.98 3.73
C GLY A 197 -7.62 -12.60 4.30
N LYS A 198 -7.76 -11.41 4.89
CA LYS A 198 -9.04 -10.88 5.40
C LYS A 198 -9.81 -10.07 4.34
N LEU A 199 -9.19 -9.74 3.22
CA LEU A 199 -9.81 -9.00 2.13
C LEU A 199 -10.52 -9.95 1.14
N PRO A 200 -11.54 -9.47 0.41
CA PRO A 200 -12.13 -10.20 -0.70
C PRO A 200 -11.07 -10.55 -1.76
N ALA A 201 -11.25 -11.68 -2.41
CA ALA A 201 -10.40 -12.03 -3.55
C ALA A 201 -10.51 -10.97 -4.64
N ARG A 202 -9.36 -10.55 -5.21
CA ARG A 202 -9.36 -9.66 -6.37
C ARG A 202 -9.84 -10.44 -7.59
N PHE A 203 -10.91 -9.97 -8.20
CA PHE A 203 -11.34 -10.47 -9.49
C PHE A 203 -10.66 -9.63 -10.59
N GLY A 204 -9.62 -10.17 -11.20
CA GLY A 204 -9.03 -9.62 -12.42
C GLY A 204 -9.55 -10.43 -13.60
N LYS A 205 -10.09 -9.78 -14.65
CA LYS A 205 -10.15 -10.41 -15.96
C LYS A 205 -8.73 -10.38 -16.53
N ALA A 206 -8.21 -11.56 -16.83
CA ALA A 206 -7.03 -11.69 -17.67
C ALA A 206 -7.35 -11.21 -19.08
#